data_80fe3462cac84064446d064b158c3f90
#
_entry.id   80fe3462cac84064446d064b158c3f90
#
_cell.length_a   1.000
_cell.length_b   1.000
_cell.length_c   1.000
_cell.angle_alpha   90.00
_cell.angle_beta   90.00
_cell.angle_gamma   90.00
#
_symmetry.space_group_name_H-M   'P 1'
#
loop_
_entity.id
_entity.type
_entity.pdbx_description
1 polymer ?
#
loop_
_entity_poly.entity_id
_entity_poly.type
_entity_poly.pdbx_seq_one_letter_code
_entity_poly.pdbx_strand_id
1 'polypeptide(L)'
;MNWLDILLLLLIVGAGALGIKRGFGRASFDALGLYGALWLAAFLAPLLAAHFNLNAGGAAVNRSWVFALLFVLIGALCLGIAWYCHGLTQFEAGLFDKLFGLVGGLAAGMVLAHGLVSTLITSDPQRTASAALVSQGTVGTELYSFPFYHSAIDSITGATTYRRDLQSVGGK
;
A
#
# COMPACT_ATOMS: atom_id res chain seq x y z
N MET A 1 -20.42 2.31 -3.49
CA MET A 1 -19.38 1.27 -3.70
C MET A 1 -19.21 1.07 -5.20
N ASN A 2 -17.99 1.15 -5.67
CA ASN A 2 -17.64 0.90 -7.06
C ASN A 2 -16.80 -0.40 -7.17
N TRP A 3 -16.43 -0.80 -8.40
CA TRP A 3 -15.63 -2.02 -8.61
C TRP A 3 -14.27 -1.99 -7.90
N LEU A 4 -13.68 -0.79 -7.74
CA LEU A 4 -12.42 -0.61 -7.01
C LEU A 4 -12.58 -0.95 -5.52
N ASP A 5 -13.68 -0.50 -4.88
CA ASP A 5 -13.99 -0.85 -3.49
C ASP A 5 -14.06 -2.37 -3.28
N ILE A 6 -14.69 -3.07 -4.23
CA ILE A 6 -14.79 -4.54 -4.17
C ILE A 6 -13.40 -5.18 -4.26
N LEU A 7 -12.57 -4.69 -5.18
CA LEU A 7 -11.19 -5.17 -5.33
C LEU A 7 -10.37 -4.94 -4.07
N LEU A 8 -10.46 -3.73 -3.48
CA LEU A 8 -9.74 -3.39 -2.26
C LEU A 8 -10.20 -4.23 -1.07
N LEU A 9 -11.51 -4.44 -0.92
CA LEU A 9 -12.07 -5.31 0.11
C LEU A 9 -11.61 -6.76 -0.07
N LEU A 10 -11.64 -7.29 -1.29
CA LEU A 10 -11.15 -8.63 -1.58
C LEU A 10 -9.66 -8.77 -1.24
N LEU A 11 -8.86 -7.76 -1.53
CA LEU A 11 -7.44 -7.74 -1.20
C LEU A 11 -7.23 -7.78 0.33
N ILE A 12 -7.94 -6.91 1.07
CA ILE A 12 -7.83 -6.80 2.52
C ILE A 12 -8.33 -8.08 3.21
N VAL A 13 -9.53 -8.53 2.86
CA VAL A 13 -10.14 -9.74 3.46
C VAL A 13 -9.36 -10.99 3.06
N GLY A 14 -8.90 -11.07 1.81
CA GLY A 14 -8.06 -12.18 1.33
C GLY A 14 -6.73 -12.25 2.09
N ALA A 15 -6.07 -11.11 2.31
CA ALA A 15 -4.86 -11.05 3.13
C ALA A 15 -5.14 -11.43 4.60
N GLY A 16 -6.28 -11.01 5.16
CA GLY A 16 -6.73 -11.44 6.49
C GLY A 16 -6.93 -12.95 6.59
N ALA A 17 -7.61 -13.55 5.60
CA ALA A 17 -7.80 -15.01 5.54
C ALA A 17 -6.47 -15.78 5.42
N LEU A 18 -5.52 -15.24 4.65
CA LEU A 18 -4.17 -15.78 4.59
C LEU A 18 -3.45 -15.63 5.92
N GLY A 19 -3.65 -14.53 6.63
CA GLY A 19 -3.09 -14.29 7.97
C GLY A 19 -3.55 -15.34 8.99
N ILE A 20 -4.84 -15.74 8.97
CA ILE A 20 -5.36 -16.83 9.80
C ILE A 20 -4.60 -18.14 9.55
N LYS A 21 -4.35 -18.44 8.27
CA LYS A 21 -3.63 -19.68 7.89
C LYS A 21 -2.15 -19.65 8.24
N ARG A 22 -1.53 -18.45 8.19
CA ARG A 22 -0.10 -18.26 8.41
C ARG A 22 0.28 -18.05 9.86
N GLY A 23 -0.69 -17.68 10.70
CA GLY A 23 -0.50 -17.36 12.10
C GLY A 23 0.07 -15.95 12.35
N PHE A 24 0.03 -15.54 13.62
CA PHE A 24 0.40 -14.19 14.05
C PHE A 24 1.84 -13.80 13.70
N GLY A 25 2.79 -14.69 14.01
CA GLY A 25 4.20 -14.38 13.79
C GLY A 25 4.48 -13.99 12.35
N ARG A 26 4.04 -14.83 11.39
CA ARG A 26 4.25 -14.57 9.97
C ARG A 26 3.43 -13.39 9.46
N ALA A 27 2.16 -13.30 9.84
CA ALA A 27 1.29 -12.21 9.39
C ALA A 27 1.79 -10.83 9.86
N SER A 28 2.37 -10.76 11.07
CA SER A 28 2.99 -9.54 11.60
C SER A 28 4.25 -9.14 10.82
N PHE A 29 5.13 -10.11 10.50
CA PHE A 29 6.30 -9.85 9.66
C PHE A 29 5.90 -9.45 8.25
N ASP A 30 4.86 -10.06 7.66
CA ASP A 30 4.31 -9.67 6.36
C ASP A 30 3.81 -8.21 6.39
N ALA A 31 3.05 -7.83 7.43
CA ALA A 31 2.52 -6.47 7.59
C ALA A 31 3.62 -5.43 7.77
N LEU A 32 4.57 -5.67 8.69
CA LEU A 32 5.70 -4.78 8.95
C LEU A 32 6.62 -4.66 7.73
N GLY A 33 6.88 -5.79 7.06
CA GLY A 33 7.71 -5.82 5.86
C GLY A 33 7.08 -5.04 4.71
N LEU A 34 5.78 -5.20 4.47
CA LEU A 34 5.06 -4.44 3.45
C LEU A 34 4.98 -2.95 3.79
N TYR A 35 4.76 -2.60 5.07
CA TYR A 35 4.79 -1.21 5.52
C TYR A 35 6.17 -0.57 5.31
N GLY A 36 7.24 -1.29 5.69
CA GLY A 36 8.60 -0.86 5.42
C GLY A 36 8.91 -0.74 3.92
N ALA A 37 8.38 -1.66 3.10
CA ALA A 37 8.51 -1.60 1.65
C ALA A 37 7.80 -0.39 1.04
N LEU A 38 6.59 -0.06 1.53
CA LEU A 38 5.85 1.14 1.13
C LEU A 38 6.67 2.41 1.40
N TRP A 39 7.21 2.50 2.60
CA TRP A 39 8.00 3.62 3.06
C TRP A 39 9.31 3.78 2.26
N LEU A 40 10.04 2.68 2.10
CA LEU A 40 11.30 2.67 1.36
C LEU A 40 11.08 2.95 -0.14
N ALA A 41 10.02 2.41 -0.73
CA ALA A 41 9.65 2.69 -2.11
C ALA A 41 9.30 4.19 -2.31
N ALA A 42 8.55 4.79 -1.37
CA ALA A 42 8.22 6.22 -1.40
C ALA A 42 9.47 7.11 -1.30
N PHE A 43 10.43 6.72 -0.46
CA PHE A 43 11.70 7.42 -0.29
C PHE A 43 12.59 7.31 -1.54
N LEU A 44 12.73 6.10 -2.11
CA LEU A 44 13.63 5.85 -3.24
C LEU A 44 13.05 6.28 -4.58
N ALA A 45 11.72 6.31 -4.72
CA ALA A 45 11.07 6.62 -6.00
C ALA A 45 11.50 7.97 -6.60
N PRO A 46 11.57 9.10 -5.87
CA PRO A 46 12.02 10.37 -6.44
C PRO A 46 13.49 10.34 -6.87
N LEU A 47 14.34 9.61 -6.14
CA LEU A 47 15.77 9.50 -6.44
C LEU A 47 16.00 8.69 -7.73
N LEU A 48 15.32 7.56 -7.85
CA LEU A 48 15.48 6.67 -9.00
C LEU A 48 14.74 7.17 -10.23
N ALA A 49 13.59 7.82 -10.08
CA ALA A 49 12.84 8.41 -11.20
C ALA A 49 13.62 9.54 -11.92
N ALA A 50 14.60 10.13 -11.27
CA ALA A 50 15.50 11.10 -11.90
C ALA A 50 16.46 10.44 -12.91
N HIS A 51 16.77 9.16 -12.73
CA HIS A 51 17.71 8.41 -13.56
C HIS A 51 17.04 7.42 -14.52
N PHE A 52 15.83 6.95 -14.16
CA PHE A 52 15.09 5.96 -14.94
C PHE A 52 13.79 6.56 -15.48
N ASN A 53 13.61 6.49 -16.78
CA ASN A 53 12.39 6.95 -17.43
C ASN A 53 11.57 5.73 -17.87
N LEU A 54 10.64 5.28 -17.00
CA LEU A 54 9.77 4.13 -17.26
C LEU A 54 8.52 4.51 -18.04
N ASN A 55 8.13 5.79 -18.01
CA ASN A 55 6.90 6.26 -18.64
C ASN A 55 7.07 7.68 -19.21
N ALA A 56 6.65 7.87 -20.46
CA ALA A 56 6.72 9.16 -21.15
C ALA A 56 5.63 10.18 -20.75
N GLY A 57 4.75 9.83 -19.80
CA GLY A 57 3.63 10.68 -19.34
C GLY A 57 4.02 11.87 -18.45
N GLY A 58 5.33 12.15 -18.33
CA GLY A 58 5.85 13.23 -17.50
C GLY A 58 6.47 12.79 -16.18
N ALA A 59 7.19 13.69 -15.51
CA ALA A 59 7.98 13.38 -14.33
C ALA A 59 7.15 12.80 -13.15
N ALA A 60 5.94 13.32 -12.94
CA ALA A 60 5.06 12.84 -11.87
C ALA A 60 4.58 11.40 -12.14
N VAL A 61 4.15 11.12 -13.38
CA VAL A 61 3.70 9.79 -13.79
C VAL A 61 4.86 8.79 -13.74
N ASN A 62 6.03 9.19 -14.22
CA ASN A 62 7.24 8.36 -14.15
C ASN A 62 7.58 7.99 -12.70
N ARG A 63 7.53 8.96 -11.76
CA ARG A 63 7.76 8.71 -10.33
C ARG A 63 6.78 7.67 -9.78
N SER A 64 5.50 7.74 -10.17
CA SER A 64 4.48 6.79 -9.71
C SER A 64 4.75 5.37 -10.20
N TRP A 65 5.17 5.20 -11.44
CA TRP A 65 5.55 3.90 -11.98
C TRP A 65 6.81 3.34 -11.33
N VAL A 66 7.82 4.20 -11.08
CA VAL A 66 9.01 3.82 -10.32
C VAL A 66 8.65 3.40 -8.90
N PHE A 67 7.76 4.15 -8.23
CA PHE A 67 7.25 3.79 -6.91
C PHE A 67 6.55 2.43 -6.92
N ALA A 68 5.63 2.19 -7.87
CA ALA A 68 4.92 0.92 -7.98
C ALA A 68 5.88 -0.25 -8.20
N LEU A 69 6.85 -0.09 -9.09
CA LEU A 69 7.87 -1.11 -9.34
C LEU A 69 8.69 -1.41 -8.08
N LEU A 70 9.17 -0.37 -7.41
CA LEU A 70 9.94 -0.51 -6.18
C LEU A 70 9.12 -1.16 -5.07
N PHE A 71 7.87 -0.74 -4.90
CA PHE A 71 6.98 -1.31 -3.89
C PHE A 71 6.76 -2.81 -4.12
N VAL A 72 6.54 -3.24 -5.36
CA VAL A 72 6.41 -4.66 -5.70
C VAL A 72 7.72 -5.41 -5.44
N LEU A 73 8.86 -4.90 -5.88
CA LEU A 73 10.14 -5.57 -5.72
C LEU A 73 10.57 -5.68 -4.25
N ILE A 74 10.52 -4.57 -3.52
CA ILE A 74 10.90 -4.54 -2.10
C ILE A 74 9.89 -5.33 -1.27
N GLY A 75 8.58 -5.21 -1.58
CA GLY A 75 7.53 -5.98 -0.94
C GLY A 75 7.71 -7.48 -1.12
N ALA A 76 7.98 -7.94 -2.34
CA ALA A 76 8.27 -9.34 -2.61
C ALA A 76 9.50 -9.84 -1.85
N LEU A 77 10.56 -9.03 -1.78
CA LEU A 77 11.76 -9.34 -1.00
C LEU A 77 11.44 -9.45 0.50
N CYS A 78 10.70 -8.49 1.05
CA CYS A 78 10.29 -8.51 2.46
C CYS A 78 9.42 -9.73 2.79
N LEU A 79 8.45 -10.08 1.92
CA LEU A 79 7.63 -11.27 2.07
C LEU A 79 8.46 -12.57 2.00
N GLY A 80 9.48 -12.61 1.13
CA GLY A 80 10.41 -13.72 1.04
C GLY A 80 11.25 -13.88 2.32
N ILE A 81 11.76 -12.78 2.86
CA ILE A 81 12.49 -12.76 4.15
C ILE A 81 11.56 -13.19 5.29
N ALA A 82 10.32 -12.67 5.34
CA ALA A 82 9.33 -13.05 6.35
C ALA A 82 9.02 -14.55 6.30
N TRP A 83 8.91 -15.11 5.09
CA TRP A 83 8.72 -16.56 4.92
C TRP A 83 9.90 -17.36 5.45
N TYR A 84 11.12 -16.95 5.15
CA TYR A 84 12.34 -17.61 5.64
C TYR A 84 12.47 -17.54 7.16
N CYS A 85 12.28 -16.34 7.75
CA CYS A 85 12.37 -16.13 9.19
C CYS A 85 11.29 -16.94 9.96
N HIS A 86 10.07 -17.00 9.41
CA HIS A 86 9.01 -17.81 10.03
C HIS A 86 9.37 -19.31 10.08
N GLY A 87 10.00 -19.83 9.04
CA GLY A 87 10.49 -21.21 9.01
C GLY A 87 11.50 -21.54 10.11
N LEU A 88 12.23 -20.52 10.59
CA LEU A 88 13.20 -20.67 11.67
C LEU A 88 12.58 -20.61 13.06
N THR A 89 11.49 -19.84 13.24
CA THR A 89 10.95 -19.54 14.58
C THR A 89 9.86 -20.49 15.04
N GLN A 90 9.14 -21.17 14.13
CA GLN A 90 8.06 -22.15 14.39
C GLN A 90 7.15 -21.79 15.58
N PHE A 91 6.80 -20.51 15.71
CA PHE A 91 5.99 -20.03 16.82
C PHE A 91 4.52 -20.35 16.57
N GLU A 92 3.93 -21.24 17.39
CA GLU A 92 2.51 -21.61 17.35
C GLU A 92 1.84 -21.24 18.69
N ALA A 93 0.96 -20.24 18.67
CA ALA A 93 0.22 -19.78 19.85
C ALA A 93 -1.25 -20.25 19.88
N GLY A 94 -1.58 -21.33 19.16
CA GLY A 94 -2.91 -21.94 19.18
C GLY A 94 -4.00 -21.02 18.62
N LEU A 95 -5.13 -20.84 19.34
CA LEU A 95 -6.26 -20.03 18.90
C LEU A 95 -5.91 -18.55 18.78
N PHE A 96 -5.10 -18.04 19.69
CA PHE A 96 -4.63 -16.64 19.67
C PHE A 96 -3.77 -16.36 18.42
N ASP A 97 -2.99 -17.34 17.99
CA ASP A 97 -2.17 -17.21 16.78
C ASP A 97 -3.03 -16.93 15.54
N LYS A 98 -4.16 -17.63 15.42
CA LYS A 98 -5.11 -17.43 14.30
C LYS A 98 -5.81 -16.06 14.35
N LEU A 99 -6.24 -15.65 15.55
CA LEU A 99 -6.95 -14.39 15.75
C LEU A 99 -6.04 -13.18 15.47
N PHE A 100 -4.86 -13.19 16.05
CA PHE A 100 -3.86 -12.14 15.77
C PHE A 100 -3.28 -12.23 14.37
N GLY A 101 -3.22 -13.43 13.79
CA GLY A 101 -2.88 -13.66 12.40
C GLY A 101 -3.87 -12.98 11.45
N LEU A 102 -5.18 -13.02 11.76
CA LEU A 102 -6.19 -12.25 11.04
C LEU A 102 -5.88 -10.76 11.06
N VAL A 103 -5.61 -10.21 12.24
CA VAL A 103 -5.31 -8.77 12.41
C VAL A 103 -4.06 -8.37 11.61
N GLY A 104 -2.98 -9.15 11.72
CA GLY A 104 -1.76 -8.91 10.95
C GLY A 104 -1.99 -9.02 9.43
N GLY A 105 -2.79 -10.02 9.01
CA GLY A 105 -3.17 -10.17 7.61
C GLY A 105 -4.01 -9.01 7.07
N LEU A 106 -5.00 -8.53 7.84
CA LEU A 106 -5.79 -7.34 7.49
C LEU A 106 -4.88 -6.11 7.36
N ALA A 107 -3.96 -5.91 8.30
CA ALA A 107 -3.00 -4.81 8.24
C ALA A 107 -2.12 -4.89 6.98
N ALA A 108 -1.59 -6.07 6.63
CA ALA A 108 -0.84 -6.28 5.39
C ALA A 108 -1.69 -5.97 4.15
N GLY A 109 -2.95 -6.41 4.13
CA GLY A 109 -3.91 -6.12 3.07
C GLY A 109 -4.20 -4.62 2.91
N MET A 110 -4.32 -3.89 4.03
CA MET A 110 -4.49 -2.43 4.01
C MET A 110 -3.27 -1.72 3.41
N VAL A 111 -2.05 -2.16 3.73
CA VAL A 111 -0.83 -1.58 3.12
C VAL A 111 -0.80 -1.82 1.61
N LEU A 112 -1.12 -3.02 1.15
CA LEU A 112 -1.21 -3.34 -0.27
C LEU A 112 -2.27 -2.51 -0.98
N ALA A 113 -3.46 -2.40 -0.39
CA ALA A 113 -4.57 -1.61 -0.91
C ALA A 113 -4.21 -0.12 -0.99
N HIS A 114 -3.55 0.43 0.05
CA HIS A 114 -3.07 1.81 0.04
C HIS A 114 -2.01 2.06 -1.05
N GLY A 115 -1.05 1.16 -1.20
CA GLY A 115 -0.05 1.24 -2.27
C GLY A 115 -0.69 1.24 -3.67
N LEU A 116 -1.71 0.41 -3.87
CA LEU A 116 -2.47 0.35 -5.13
C LEU A 116 -3.21 1.67 -5.39
N VAL A 117 -3.97 2.18 -4.42
CA VAL A 117 -4.74 3.44 -4.55
C VAL A 117 -3.79 4.61 -4.79
N SER A 118 -2.69 4.69 -4.06
CA SER A 118 -1.67 5.73 -4.24
C SER A 118 -1.07 5.70 -5.64
N THR A 119 -0.75 4.52 -6.16
CA THR A 119 -0.25 4.37 -7.53
C THR A 119 -1.27 4.79 -8.55
N LEU A 120 -2.54 4.38 -8.40
CA LEU A 120 -3.62 4.76 -9.31
C LEU A 120 -3.79 6.27 -9.42
N ILE A 121 -3.86 6.97 -8.28
CA ILE A 121 -4.07 8.42 -8.25
C ILE A 121 -2.88 9.16 -8.86
N THR A 122 -1.66 8.72 -8.54
CA THR A 122 -0.45 9.42 -8.96
C THR A 122 -0.02 9.07 -10.38
N SER A 123 -0.48 7.95 -10.95
CA SER A 123 -0.18 7.55 -12.33
C SER A 123 -1.05 8.23 -13.39
N ASP A 124 -2.16 8.87 -12.99
CA ASP A 124 -3.02 9.61 -13.89
C ASP A 124 -2.46 11.05 -14.10
N PRO A 125 -2.03 11.43 -15.33
CA PRO A 125 -1.44 12.75 -15.58
C PRO A 125 -2.38 13.90 -15.25
N GLN A 126 -3.69 13.71 -15.46
CA GLN A 126 -4.72 14.73 -15.24
C GLN A 126 -5.41 14.59 -13.88
N ARG A 127 -5.18 13.46 -13.18
CA ARG A 127 -5.77 13.11 -11.88
C ARG A 127 -7.30 13.17 -11.82
N THR A 128 -7.97 13.25 -12.96
CA THR A 128 -9.43 13.41 -13.04
C THR A 128 -10.17 12.09 -12.96
N ALA A 129 -9.76 11.11 -13.76
CA ALA A 129 -10.44 9.81 -13.83
C ALA A 129 -10.15 8.95 -12.60
N SER A 130 -8.87 8.87 -12.19
CA SER A 130 -8.44 8.09 -11.03
C SER A 130 -8.93 8.69 -9.71
N ALA A 131 -8.87 10.01 -9.55
CA ALA A 131 -9.39 10.70 -8.37
C ALA A 131 -10.92 10.58 -8.30
N ALA A 132 -11.65 10.68 -9.42
CA ALA A 132 -13.09 10.46 -9.46
C ALA A 132 -13.45 9.02 -9.08
N LEU A 133 -12.71 8.02 -9.56
CA LEU A 133 -12.92 6.62 -9.23
C LEU A 133 -12.73 6.36 -7.72
N VAL A 134 -11.69 6.92 -7.12
CA VAL A 134 -11.42 6.77 -5.69
C VAL A 134 -12.43 7.55 -4.84
N SER A 135 -12.77 8.80 -5.21
CA SER A 135 -13.70 9.65 -4.46
C SER A 135 -15.15 9.16 -4.50
N GLN A 136 -15.55 8.43 -5.54
CA GLN A 136 -16.85 7.76 -5.63
C GLN A 136 -16.90 6.45 -4.81
N GLY A 137 -15.75 5.96 -4.38
CA GLY A 137 -15.62 4.77 -3.53
C GLY A 137 -15.61 5.13 -2.05
N THR A 138 -16.19 4.27 -1.21
CA THR A 138 -16.14 4.44 0.25
C THR A 138 -14.79 3.94 0.78
N VAL A 139 -14.39 2.73 0.39
CA VAL A 139 -13.17 2.09 0.87
C VAL A 139 -11.92 2.78 0.32
N GLY A 140 -11.94 3.15 -0.96
CA GLY A 140 -10.84 3.87 -1.60
C GLY A 140 -10.58 5.22 -0.93
N THR A 141 -11.63 5.98 -0.61
CA THR A 141 -11.53 7.28 0.05
C THR A 141 -10.99 7.15 1.47
N GLU A 142 -11.50 6.21 2.27
CA GLU A 142 -11.04 5.97 3.63
C GLU A 142 -9.57 5.54 3.68
N LEU A 143 -9.18 4.60 2.81
CA LEU A 143 -7.79 4.16 2.71
C LEU A 143 -6.85 5.30 2.29
N TYR A 144 -7.28 6.12 1.33
CA TYR A 144 -6.47 7.24 0.87
C TYR A 144 -6.35 8.34 1.91
N SER A 145 -7.40 8.60 2.68
CA SER A 145 -7.40 9.61 3.76
C SER A 145 -6.80 9.12 5.07
N PHE A 146 -6.40 7.85 5.18
CA PHE A 146 -5.92 7.27 6.43
C PHE A 146 -4.61 7.95 6.90
N PRO A 147 -4.66 8.74 8.00
CA PRO A 147 -3.58 9.68 8.34
C PRO A 147 -2.26 9.00 8.70
N PHE A 148 -2.30 7.75 9.16
CA PHE A 148 -1.10 7.01 9.56
C PHE A 148 -0.16 6.72 8.38
N TYR A 149 -0.71 6.38 7.21
CA TYR A 149 0.11 6.16 6.01
C TYR A 149 0.59 7.48 5.41
N HIS A 150 -0.26 8.51 5.42
CA HIS A 150 0.11 9.83 4.91
C HIS A 150 1.18 10.49 5.74
N SER A 151 1.08 10.44 7.08
CA SER A 151 2.09 11.07 7.94
C SER A 151 3.49 10.47 7.72
N ALA A 152 3.57 9.17 7.45
CA ALA A 152 4.81 8.51 7.13
C ALA A 152 5.37 8.94 5.77
N ILE A 153 4.52 8.98 4.74
CA ILE A 153 4.91 9.38 3.38
C ILE A 153 5.23 10.87 3.31
N ASP A 154 4.40 11.71 3.92
CA ASP A 154 4.57 13.18 3.93
C ASP A 154 5.85 13.59 4.67
N SER A 155 6.20 12.90 5.76
CA SER A 155 7.43 13.20 6.52
C SER A 155 8.70 12.95 5.71
N ILE A 156 8.66 12.02 4.74
CA ILE A 156 9.82 11.66 3.93
C ILE A 156 9.86 12.42 2.61
N THR A 157 8.71 12.58 1.98
CA THR A 157 8.65 13.17 0.64
C THR A 157 8.52 14.69 0.66
N GLY A 158 8.28 15.29 1.85
CA GLY A 158 7.96 16.71 1.99
C GLY A 158 6.68 17.11 1.26
N ALA A 159 5.90 16.14 0.82
CA ALA A 159 4.76 16.34 -0.05
C ALA A 159 3.48 16.51 0.77
N THR A 160 3.23 17.71 1.26
CA THR A 160 1.89 18.15 1.72
C THR A 160 0.83 18.12 0.60
N THR A 161 1.20 17.64 -0.58
CA THR A 161 0.43 17.71 -1.83
C THR A 161 -0.78 16.78 -1.83
N TYR A 162 -0.71 15.62 -1.19
CA TYR A 162 -1.76 14.60 -1.23
C TYR A 162 -3.09 15.06 -0.61
N ARG A 163 -3.04 15.82 0.47
CA ARG A 163 -4.25 16.29 1.16
C ARG A 163 -4.98 17.40 0.38
N ARG A 164 -4.26 18.23 -0.35
CA ARG A 164 -4.85 19.30 -1.17
C ARG A 164 -5.56 18.76 -2.41
N ASP A 165 -5.06 17.68 -3.00
CA ASP A 165 -5.57 17.15 -4.26
C ASP A 165 -6.97 16.52 -4.10
N LEU A 166 -7.29 15.86 -2.98
CA LEU A 166 -8.64 15.37 -2.71
C LEU A 166 -9.61 16.48 -2.32
N GLN A 167 -9.15 17.52 -1.62
CA GLN A 167 -10.00 18.65 -1.26
C GLN A 167 -10.36 19.51 -2.47
N SER A 168 -9.50 19.57 -3.49
CA SER A 168 -9.80 20.31 -4.73
C SER A 168 -10.79 19.59 -5.64
N VAL A 169 -10.91 18.26 -5.52
CA VAL A 169 -11.83 17.44 -6.34
C VAL A 169 -13.18 17.20 -5.62
N GLY A 170 -13.19 17.16 -4.28
CA GLY A 170 -14.40 16.95 -3.46
C GLY A 170 -15.21 18.22 -3.15
N GLY A 171 -14.75 19.38 -3.56
CA GLY A 171 -15.35 20.70 -3.28
C GLY A 171 -16.23 21.25 -4.41
N LYS A 172 -17.11 20.41 -5.00
CA LYS A 172 -18.23 20.87 -5.85
C LYS A 172 -19.51 20.17 -5.46
#